data_64b75dc66efada206d8f5036f02fb2e3
#
_entry.id   64b75dc66efada206d8f5036f02fb2e3
#
_cell.length_a   1.000
_cell.length_b   1.000
_cell.length_c   1.000
_cell.angle_alpha   90.00
_cell.angle_beta   90.00
_cell.angle_gamma   90.00
#
_symmetry.space_group_name_H-M   'P 1'
#
loop_
_entity.id
_entity.type
_entity.pdbx_description
1 polymer ?
#
loop_
_entity_poly.entity_id
_entity_poly.type
_entity_poly.pdbx_seq_one_letter_code
_entity_poly.pdbx_strand_id
1 'polypeptide(L)'
;RTAARLIAEGEIPPLVLAMPSDGLWGDGSGYFSHHGKDFDRWIVDEVPAAAREAGAPVSDSSPCFIAGLSMGGFGALSLGARFGGKFQAISAHSSVTDLRELDKVVEESLVSELCRGEDVEVLQMILKHRETLPPTRFDCGLDDRLLGANRELHRSLEKEGIEHVYEEFSGGHEWSYWERHLEDTLRFFAEHL
;
A
#
# COMPACT_ATOMS: atom_id res chain seq x y z
N ARG A 1 -13.21 -5.02 13.15
CA ARG A 1 -14.61 -5.50 13.04
C ARG A 1 -14.82 -6.22 11.72
N THR A 2 -14.52 -5.61 10.56
CA THR A 2 -14.71 -6.18 9.22
C THR A 2 -14.02 -7.55 9.07
N ALA A 3 -12.74 -7.66 9.35
CA ALA A 3 -12.01 -8.92 9.25
C ALA A 3 -12.61 -10.02 10.15
N ALA A 4 -12.98 -9.70 11.40
CA ALA A 4 -13.57 -10.66 12.30
C ALA A 4 -14.94 -11.19 11.80
N ARG A 5 -15.74 -10.35 11.15
CA ARG A 5 -16.99 -10.75 10.51
C ARG A 5 -16.74 -11.70 9.35
N LEU A 6 -15.87 -11.33 8.41
CA LEU A 6 -15.55 -12.15 7.23
C LEU A 6 -14.98 -13.52 7.62
N ILE A 7 -14.14 -13.57 8.66
CA ILE A 7 -13.62 -14.84 9.22
C ILE A 7 -14.76 -15.69 9.81
N ALA A 8 -15.65 -15.07 10.57
CA ALA A 8 -16.78 -15.78 11.19
C ALA A 8 -17.79 -16.30 10.14
N GLU A 9 -17.95 -15.60 9.03
CA GLU A 9 -18.78 -15.97 7.88
C GLU A 9 -18.11 -17.02 6.98
N GLY A 10 -16.82 -17.30 7.21
CA GLY A 10 -16.03 -18.26 6.40
C GLY A 10 -15.63 -17.72 5.03
N GLU A 11 -15.71 -16.41 4.82
CA GLU A 11 -15.36 -15.76 3.54
C GLU A 11 -13.84 -15.59 3.37
N ILE A 12 -13.13 -15.42 4.49
CA ILE A 12 -11.67 -15.35 4.51
C ILE A 12 -11.10 -16.22 5.64
N PRO A 13 -9.89 -16.76 5.51
CA PRO A 13 -9.24 -17.48 6.59
C PRO A 13 -8.83 -16.54 7.75
N PRO A 14 -8.53 -17.11 8.93
CA PRO A 14 -7.94 -16.34 10.02
C PRO A 14 -6.63 -15.64 9.57
N LEU A 15 -6.45 -14.39 10.00
CA LEU A 15 -5.31 -13.58 9.63
C LEU A 15 -4.82 -12.74 10.82
N VAL A 16 -3.56 -12.30 10.75
CA VAL A 16 -2.97 -11.31 11.65
C VAL A 16 -2.90 -9.97 10.91
N LEU A 17 -3.39 -8.92 11.53
CA LEU A 17 -3.27 -7.54 11.04
C LEU A 17 -2.19 -6.81 11.83
N ALA A 18 -1.11 -6.42 11.16
CA ALA A 18 -0.11 -5.51 11.68
C ALA A 18 -0.37 -4.11 11.11
N MET A 19 -0.58 -3.14 11.97
CA MET A 19 -0.88 -1.75 11.59
C MET A 19 0.21 -0.84 12.18
N PRO A 20 1.39 -0.79 11.55
CA PRO A 20 2.47 0.05 12.03
C PRO A 20 2.19 1.53 11.80
N SER A 21 2.79 2.38 12.62
CA SER A 21 3.07 3.75 12.22
C SER A 21 4.06 3.75 11.04
N ASP A 22 4.03 4.77 10.21
CA ASP A 22 5.02 4.96 9.14
C ASP A 22 6.42 5.37 9.64
N GLY A 23 6.62 5.38 10.96
CA GLY A 23 7.88 5.75 11.60
C GLY A 23 8.05 7.24 11.83
N LEU A 24 6.97 7.97 11.90
CA LEU A 24 6.84 9.42 11.94
C LEU A 24 7.89 10.19 12.75
N TRP A 25 8.51 11.12 12.03
CA TRP A 25 8.96 12.40 12.53
C TRP A 25 8.23 13.46 11.68
N GLY A 26 7.42 14.31 12.27
CA GLY A 26 6.60 15.28 11.53
C GLY A 26 5.42 14.61 10.81
N ASP A 27 5.17 14.98 9.56
CA ASP A 27 3.94 14.66 8.82
C ASP A 27 3.95 13.29 8.10
N GLY A 28 5.07 12.56 8.14
CA GLY A 28 5.16 11.23 7.56
C GLY A 28 6.49 10.93 6.86
N SER A 29 6.86 9.65 6.83
CA SER A 29 8.12 9.19 6.24
C SER A 29 8.08 8.99 4.72
N GLY A 30 6.88 8.97 4.12
CA GLY A 30 6.68 8.53 2.74
C GLY A 30 7.12 7.08 2.48
N TYR A 31 7.49 6.34 3.54
CA TYR A 31 8.00 4.94 3.49
C TYR A 31 9.31 4.79 2.74
N PHE A 32 10.11 5.85 2.64
CA PHE A 32 11.45 5.84 2.06
C PHE A 32 12.52 5.98 3.14
N SER A 33 13.70 5.45 2.83
CA SER A 33 14.89 5.67 3.67
C SER A 33 15.37 7.11 3.53
N HIS A 34 15.39 7.84 4.65
CA HIS A 34 15.92 9.22 4.72
C HIS A 34 16.34 9.56 6.15
N HIS A 35 17.13 10.61 6.32
CA HIS A 35 17.67 11.05 7.62
C HIS A 35 18.40 9.94 8.41
N GLY A 36 19.03 8.98 7.70
CA GLY A 36 19.73 7.85 8.33
C GLY A 36 18.79 6.82 8.97
N LYS A 37 17.54 6.77 8.56
CA LYS A 37 16.52 5.80 8.98
C LYS A 37 15.96 5.06 7.77
N ASP A 38 15.83 3.74 7.90
CA ASP A 38 15.37 2.85 6.84
C ASP A 38 13.87 2.54 7.01
N PHE A 39 13.02 3.53 6.72
CA PHE A 39 11.57 3.40 6.90
C PHE A 39 10.95 2.33 5.99
N ASP A 40 11.49 2.07 4.82
CA ASP A 40 11.09 0.97 3.97
C ASP A 40 11.38 -0.38 4.63
N ARG A 41 12.57 -0.55 5.23
CA ARG A 41 12.95 -1.77 5.96
C ARG A 41 12.16 -1.95 7.25
N TRP A 42 11.82 -0.85 7.91
CA TRP A 42 10.90 -0.87 9.04
C TRP A 42 9.61 -1.62 8.71
N ILE A 43 8.95 -1.25 7.61
CA ILE A 43 7.70 -1.89 7.18
C ILE A 43 7.94 -3.32 6.71
N VAL A 44 8.93 -3.54 5.85
CA VAL A 44 9.09 -4.80 5.12
C VAL A 44 9.75 -5.90 5.94
N ASP A 45 10.64 -5.56 6.86
CA ASP A 45 11.44 -6.52 7.62
C ASP A 45 11.09 -6.50 9.12
N GLU A 46 11.05 -5.32 9.76
CA GLU A 46 10.93 -5.23 11.20
C GLU A 46 9.50 -5.44 11.70
N VAL A 47 8.49 -4.95 10.99
CA VAL A 47 7.07 -5.15 11.36
C VAL A 47 6.69 -6.64 11.39
N PRO A 48 6.99 -7.47 10.37
CA PRO A 48 6.76 -8.90 10.45
C PRO A 48 7.55 -9.60 11.56
N ALA A 49 8.80 -9.18 11.80
CA ALA A 49 9.60 -9.71 12.90
C ALA A 49 8.98 -9.38 14.27
N ALA A 50 8.59 -8.12 14.48
CA ALA A 50 7.94 -7.69 15.71
C ALA A 50 6.60 -8.42 15.97
N ALA A 51 5.82 -8.70 14.92
CA ALA A 51 4.61 -9.50 15.05
C ALA A 51 4.90 -10.91 15.58
N ARG A 52 5.95 -11.58 15.07
CA ARG A 52 6.39 -12.90 15.57
C ARG A 52 6.88 -12.83 17.02
N GLU A 53 7.71 -11.85 17.33
CA GLU A 53 8.23 -11.63 18.69
C GLU A 53 7.12 -11.35 19.71
N ALA A 54 6.06 -10.67 19.28
CA ALA A 54 4.85 -10.45 20.07
C ALA A 54 3.99 -11.71 20.26
N GLY A 55 4.37 -12.84 19.66
CA GLY A 55 3.65 -14.11 19.77
C GLY A 55 2.47 -14.25 18.81
N ALA A 56 2.41 -13.46 17.75
CA ALA A 56 1.42 -13.68 16.69
C ALA A 56 1.62 -15.07 16.06
N PRO A 57 0.56 -15.82 15.71
CA PRO A 57 0.64 -17.17 15.16
C PRO A 57 1.06 -17.16 13.67
N VAL A 58 2.19 -16.55 13.38
CA VAL A 58 2.77 -16.44 12.03
C VAL A 58 4.25 -16.85 12.05
N SER A 59 4.77 -17.28 10.91
CA SER A 59 6.16 -17.71 10.71
C SER A 59 6.76 -17.02 9.49
N ASP A 60 8.04 -17.29 9.20
CA ASP A 60 8.70 -16.78 7.99
C ASP A 60 8.12 -17.35 6.68
N SER A 61 7.40 -18.46 6.76
CA SER A 61 6.69 -19.07 5.62
C SER A 61 5.22 -18.67 5.51
N SER A 62 4.70 -17.86 6.43
CA SER A 62 3.33 -17.37 6.37
C SER A 62 3.16 -16.39 5.19
N PRO A 63 2.09 -16.53 4.38
CA PRO A 63 1.78 -15.54 3.34
C PRO A 63 1.71 -14.14 3.93
N CYS A 64 2.34 -13.17 3.27
CA CYS A 64 2.33 -11.78 3.67
C CYS A 64 1.70 -10.92 2.57
N PHE A 65 0.89 -9.97 2.95
CA PHE A 65 0.20 -9.04 2.06
C PHE A 65 0.47 -7.61 2.52
N ILE A 66 0.37 -6.66 1.61
CA ILE A 66 0.53 -5.26 1.95
C ILE A 66 -0.68 -4.44 1.47
N ALA A 67 -1.22 -3.62 2.36
CA ALA A 67 -2.30 -2.70 2.02
C ALA A 67 -2.12 -1.35 2.70
N GLY A 68 -2.72 -0.32 2.09
CA GLY A 68 -2.72 1.01 2.67
C GLY A 68 -3.72 1.95 2.01
N LEU A 69 -3.94 3.10 2.65
CA LEU A 69 -4.80 4.15 2.15
C LEU A 69 -4.04 5.48 2.07
N SER A 70 -4.38 6.34 1.10
CA SER A 70 -3.77 7.66 0.92
C SER A 70 -2.23 7.57 0.81
N MET A 71 -1.47 8.17 1.72
CA MET A 71 -0.02 7.99 1.82
C MET A 71 0.37 6.52 2.07
N GLY A 72 -0.40 5.80 2.89
CA GLY A 72 -0.21 4.35 3.08
C GLY A 72 -0.49 3.55 1.81
N GLY A 73 -1.38 4.01 0.93
CA GLY A 73 -1.59 3.46 -0.42
C GLY A 73 -0.34 3.60 -1.28
N PHE A 74 0.28 4.77 -1.27
CA PHE A 74 1.58 4.99 -1.89
C PHE A 74 2.64 4.02 -1.34
N GLY A 75 2.72 3.89 0.00
CA GLY A 75 3.61 2.93 0.65
C GLY A 75 3.34 1.49 0.23
N ALA A 76 2.07 1.07 0.18
CA ALA A 76 1.70 -0.28 -0.24
C ALA A 76 2.09 -0.59 -1.69
N LEU A 77 1.80 0.32 -2.63
CA LEU A 77 2.15 0.16 -4.04
C LEU A 77 3.67 0.18 -4.27
N SER A 78 4.37 1.14 -3.66
CA SER A 78 5.81 1.31 -3.84
C SER A 78 6.62 0.19 -3.17
N LEU A 79 6.32 -0.15 -1.91
CA LEU A 79 7.01 -1.23 -1.21
C LEU A 79 6.64 -2.60 -1.79
N GLY A 80 5.36 -2.80 -2.14
CA GLY A 80 4.89 -4.01 -2.79
C GLY A 80 5.61 -4.28 -4.11
N ALA A 81 5.82 -3.25 -4.93
CA ALA A 81 6.59 -3.37 -6.17
C ALA A 81 8.07 -3.62 -5.91
N ARG A 82 8.72 -2.80 -5.08
CA ARG A 82 10.17 -2.88 -4.78
C ARG A 82 10.58 -4.20 -4.11
N PHE A 83 9.71 -4.76 -3.29
CA PHE A 83 9.96 -5.97 -2.51
C PHE A 83 8.97 -7.10 -2.88
N GLY A 84 8.57 -7.19 -4.13
CA GLY A 84 7.52 -8.09 -4.63
C GLY A 84 7.64 -9.53 -4.15
N GLY A 85 8.86 -10.07 -4.08
CA GLY A 85 9.08 -11.43 -3.59
C GLY A 85 8.73 -11.67 -2.09
N LYS A 86 8.37 -10.62 -1.33
CA LYS A 86 7.94 -10.72 0.07
C LYS A 86 6.43 -10.71 0.24
N PHE A 87 5.68 -10.33 -0.78
CA PHE A 87 4.23 -10.16 -0.69
C PHE A 87 3.51 -11.04 -1.68
N GLN A 88 2.37 -11.60 -1.29
CA GLN A 88 1.51 -12.39 -2.16
C GLN A 88 0.56 -11.51 -2.99
N ALA A 89 0.15 -10.36 -2.45
CA ALA A 89 -0.63 -9.36 -3.18
C ALA A 89 -0.52 -7.98 -2.53
N ILE A 90 -0.90 -6.95 -3.32
CA ILE A 90 -0.88 -5.53 -2.95
C ILE A 90 -2.29 -4.97 -3.07
N SER A 91 -2.73 -4.16 -2.10
CA SER A 91 -3.98 -3.41 -2.20
C SER A 91 -3.82 -1.96 -1.74
N ALA A 92 -4.39 -1.02 -2.50
CA ALA A 92 -4.33 0.39 -2.13
C ALA A 92 -5.69 1.08 -2.29
N HIS A 93 -6.00 2.00 -1.39
CA HIS A 93 -7.22 2.81 -1.42
C HIS A 93 -6.87 4.29 -1.52
N SER A 94 -7.50 5.01 -2.46
CA SER A 94 -7.31 6.46 -2.60
C SER A 94 -5.83 6.86 -2.55
N SER A 95 -4.99 6.16 -3.33
CA SER A 95 -3.55 6.24 -3.20
C SER A 95 -2.99 7.58 -3.69
N VAL A 96 -2.02 8.14 -2.97
CA VAL A 96 -1.05 9.04 -3.57
C VAL A 96 -0.24 8.24 -4.59
N THR A 97 -0.01 8.77 -5.78
CA THR A 97 0.69 8.08 -6.87
C THR A 97 2.04 8.70 -7.19
N ASP A 98 2.29 9.90 -6.65
CA ASP A 98 3.53 10.64 -6.79
C ASP A 98 3.85 11.34 -5.46
N LEU A 99 5.03 11.05 -4.91
CA LEU A 99 5.44 11.62 -3.62
C LEU A 99 5.54 13.15 -3.66
N ARG A 100 5.78 13.75 -4.84
CA ARG A 100 5.77 15.22 -5.02
C ARG A 100 4.41 15.84 -4.73
N GLU A 101 3.31 15.06 -4.76
CA GLU A 101 2.00 15.55 -4.36
C GLU A 101 1.89 15.69 -2.84
N LEU A 102 2.55 14.84 -2.08
CA LEU A 102 2.62 14.97 -0.62
C LEU A 102 3.39 16.22 -0.19
N ASP A 103 4.45 16.58 -0.89
CA ASP A 103 5.28 17.75 -0.59
C ASP A 103 4.48 19.08 -0.60
N LYS A 104 3.28 19.07 -1.20
CA LYS A 104 2.38 20.22 -1.22
C LYS A 104 1.50 20.34 0.04
N VAL A 105 1.44 19.30 0.85
CA VAL A 105 0.52 19.18 1.99
C VAL A 105 1.22 18.85 3.31
N VAL A 106 2.50 18.45 3.26
CA VAL A 106 3.34 18.21 4.44
C VAL A 106 4.25 19.41 4.72
N GLU A 107 4.54 19.66 5.97
CA GLU A 107 5.41 20.80 6.36
C GLU A 107 6.89 20.54 6.06
N GLU A 108 7.31 19.27 6.08
CA GLU A 108 8.68 18.85 5.77
C GLU A 108 8.80 18.49 4.29
N SER A 109 9.76 19.10 3.57
CA SER A 109 10.02 18.74 2.18
C SER A 109 10.64 17.33 2.08
N LEU A 110 9.80 16.35 1.82
CA LEU A 110 10.23 14.97 1.56
C LEU A 110 11.04 14.89 0.26
N VAL A 111 10.67 15.67 -0.75
CA VAL A 111 11.26 15.62 -2.10
C VAL A 111 12.71 16.08 -2.12
N SER A 112 13.09 17.08 -1.31
CA SER A 112 14.47 17.59 -1.28
C SER A 112 15.49 16.56 -0.75
N GLU A 113 15.05 15.65 0.12
CA GLU A 113 15.87 14.58 0.70
C GLU A 113 15.82 13.31 -0.16
N LEU A 114 14.67 12.99 -0.76
CA LEU A 114 14.42 11.76 -1.53
C LEU A 114 14.88 11.84 -2.99
N CYS A 115 14.88 13.04 -3.59
CA CYS A 115 15.19 13.21 -5.03
C CYS A 115 16.67 13.04 -5.41
N ARG A 116 17.49 12.45 -4.57
CA ARG A 116 18.90 12.14 -4.94
C ARG A 116 19.07 10.85 -5.74
N GLY A 117 18.04 10.39 -6.44
CA GLY A 117 18.13 9.26 -7.38
C GLY A 117 17.15 8.11 -7.13
N GLU A 118 16.15 8.29 -6.30
CA GLU A 118 15.08 7.32 -6.13
C GLU A 118 13.84 7.71 -6.96
N ASP A 119 13.13 6.70 -7.47
CA ASP A 119 11.87 6.90 -8.16
C ASP A 119 10.81 7.31 -7.12
N VAL A 120 10.18 8.46 -7.31
CA VAL A 120 9.14 8.99 -6.42
C VAL A 120 7.73 8.78 -6.96
N GLU A 121 7.62 8.19 -8.15
CA GLU A 121 6.36 7.87 -8.81
C GLU A 121 6.09 6.37 -8.73
N VAL A 122 4.89 6.01 -8.30
CA VAL A 122 4.43 4.61 -8.22
C VAL A 122 4.59 3.90 -9.56
N LEU A 123 4.21 4.56 -10.66
CA LEU A 123 4.34 3.99 -12.00
C LEU A 123 5.78 3.55 -12.31
N GLN A 124 6.75 4.42 -12.04
CA GLN A 124 8.16 4.12 -12.34
C GLN A 124 8.67 2.94 -11.49
N MET A 125 8.27 2.88 -10.22
CA MET A 125 8.63 1.76 -9.34
C MET A 125 8.02 0.44 -9.83
N ILE A 126 6.75 0.44 -10.23
CA ILE A 126 6.08 -0.74 -10.78
C ILE A 126 6.78 -1.18 -12.09
N LEU A 127 7.05 -0.28 -13.02
CA LEU A 127 7.71 -0.61 -14.28
C LEU A 127 9.11 -1.19 -14.08
N LYS A 128 9.87 -0.63 -13.15
CA LYS A 128 11.23 -1.07 -12.80
C LYS A 128 11.25 -2.49 -12.21
N HIS A 129 10.21 -2.86 -11.48
CA HIS A 129 10.11 -4.15 -10.79
C HIS A 129 9.02 -5.08 -11.36
N ARG A 130 8.58 -4.83 -12.60
CA ARG A 130 7.44 -5.51 -13.23
C ARG A 130 7.53 -7.04 -13.24
N GLU A 131 8.75 -7.59 -13.33
CA GLU A 131 8.99 -9.04 -13.39
C GLU A 131 8.66 -9.76 -12.07
N THR A 132 8.62 -9.04 -10.96
CA THR A 132 8.37 -9.57 -9.62
C THR A 132 7.16 -8.94 -8.95
N LEU A 133 6.38 -8.17 -9.71
CA LEU A 133 5.19 -7.48 -9.20
C LEU A 133 4.13 -8.50 -8.78
N PRO A 134 3.69 -8.52 -7.51
CA PRO A 134 2.58 -9.35 -7.09
C PRO A 134 1.25 -8.91 -7.71
N PRO A 135 0.22 -9.75 -7.70
CA PRO A 135 -1.16 -9.33 -7.96
C PRO A 135 -1.49 -8.04 -7.23
N THR A 136 -1.97 -7.05 -7.97
CA THR A 136 -2.15 -5.69 -7.47
C THR A 136 -3.56 -5.21 -7.74
N ARG A 137 -4.21 -4.67 -6.70
CA ARG A 137 -5.46 -3.92 -6.84
C ARG A 137 -5.33 -2.53 -6.21
N PHE A 138 -6.09 -1.58 -6.75
CA PHE A 138 -6.31 -0.31 -6.09
C PHE A 138 -7.66 0.28 -6.47
N ASP A 139 -8.19 1.12 -5.61
CA ASP A 139 -9.46 1.80 -5.83
C ASP A 139 -9.42 3.26 -5.39
N CYS A 140 -10.39 4.04 -5.86
CA CYS A 140 -10.53 5.43 -5.48
C CYS A 140 -11.99 5.87 -5.45
N GLY A 141 -12.33 6.74 -4.51
CA GLY A 141 -13.65 7.33 -4.43
C GLY A 141 -13.92 8.30 -5.59
N LEU A 142 -15.16 8.30 -6.11
CA LEU A 142 -15.57 9.18 -7.21
C LEU A 142 -15.50 10.68 -6.85
N ASP A 143 -15.62 11.01 -5.56
CA ASP A 143 -15.53 12.36 -5.03
C ASP A 143 -14.16 12.64 -4.38
N ASP A 144 -13.18 11.73 -4.55
CA ASP A 144 -11.85 11.86 -3.97
C ASP A 144 -10.98 12.83 -4.79
N ARG A 145 -10.24 13.69 -4.09
CA ARG A 145 -9.28 14.62 -4.72
C ARG A 145 -8.17 13.93 -5.48
N LEU A 146 -7.84 12.67 -5.13
CA LEU A 146 -6.81 11.86 -5.77
C LEU A 146 -7.35 11.00 -6.93
N LEU A 147 -8.64 11.06 -7.24
CA LEU A 147 -9.26 10.29 -8.33
C LEU A 147 -8.54 10.47 -9.66
N GLY A 148 -8.22 11.72 -10.01
CA GLY A 148 -7.52 12.03 -11.27
C GLY A 148 -6.17 11.33 -11.38
N ALA A 149 -5.38 11.32 -10.30
CA ALA A 149 -4.07 10.69 -10.24
C ALA A 149 -4.18 9.14 -10.29
N ASN A 150 -5.16 8.56 -9.59
CA ASN A 150 -5.42 7.12 -9.63
C ASN A 150 -5.88 6.64 -11.01
N ARG A 151 -6.74 7.41 -11.70
CA ARG A 151 -7.13 7.14 -13.09
C ARG A 151 -5.94 7.22 -14.05
N GLU A 152 -5.03 8.15 -13.83
CA GLU A 152 -3.83 8.27 -14.67
C GLU A 152 -2.88 7.09 -14.45
N LEU A 153 -2.69 6.67 -13.20
CA LEU A 153 -1.92 5.47 -12.89
C LEU A 153 -2.52 4.25 -13.58
N HIS A 154 -3.84 4.03 -13.45
CA HIS A 154 -4.56 2.94 -14.10
C HIS A 154 -4.32 2.92 -15.63
N ARG A 155 -4.60 4.03 -16.32
CA ARG A 155 -4.38 4.13 -17.77
C ARG A 155 -2.94 3.87 -18.19
N SER A 156 -1.99 4.35 -17.39
CA SER A 156 -0.58 4.15 -17.66
C SER A 156 -0.18 2.68 -17.48
N LEU A 157 -0.68 2.00 -16.46
CA LEU A 157 -0.44 0.58 -16.24
C LEU A 157 -1.07 -0.27 -17.37
N GLU A 158 -2.29 0.05 -17.81
CA GLU A 158 -2.91 -0.62 -18.97
C GLU A 158 -2.06 -0.47 -20.23
N LYS A 159 -1.60 0.76 -20.51
CA LYS A 159 -0.75 1.05 -21.67
C LYS A 159 0.55 0.27 -21.67
N GLU A 160 1.13 0.06 -20.49
CA GLU A 160 2.38 -0.70 -20.31
C GLU A 160 2.15 -2.21 -20.19
N GLY A 161 0.89 -2.67 -20.27
CA GLY A 161 0.53 -4.08 -20.18
C GLY A 161 0.76 -4.69 -18.81
N ILE A 162 0.62 -3.91 -17.74
CA ILE A 162 0.69 -4.38 -16.35
C ILE A 162 -0.69 -4.80 -15.89
N GLU A 163 -0.85 -6.09 -15.60
CA GLU A 163 -2.11 -6.62 -15.06
C GLU A 163 -2.37 -6.08 -13.65
N HIS A 164 -3.58 -5.56 -13.42
CA HIS A 164 -4.03 -5.06 -12.14
C HIS A 164 -5.55 -4.94 -12.10
N VAL A 165 -6.11 -4.84 -10.91
CA VAL A 165 -7.52 -4.52 -10.67
C VAL A 165 -7.64 -3.05 -10.29
N TYR A 166 -8.46 -2.29 -11.00
CA TYR A 166 -8.80 -0.92 -10.65
C TYR A 166 -10.31 -0.73 -10.58
N GLU A 167 -10.77 -0.12 -9.50
CA GLU A 167 -12.19 0.09 -9.24
C GLU A 167 -12.46 1.50 -8.73
N GLU A 168 -13.65 2.01 -9.02
CA GLU A 168 -14.11 3.30 -8.53
C GLU A 168 -15.47 3.16 -7.87
N PHE A 169 -15.61 3.74 -6.68
CA PHE A 169 -16.85 3.64 -5.90
C PHE A 169 -17.32 5.01 -5.43
N SER A 170 -18.59 5.12 -5.07
CA SER A 170 -19.12 6.34 -4.46
C SER A 170 -18.46 6.66 -3.14
N GLY A 171 -18.05 7.90 -2.93
CA GLY A 171 -17.42 8.42 -1.72
C GLY A 171 -16.17 9.25 -2.04
N GLY A 172 -15.62 9.86 -1.01
CA GLY A 172 -14.46 10.75 -1.10
C GLY A 172 -13.27 10.25 -0.28
N HIS A 173 -12.34 11.18 0.01
CA HIS A 173 -11.14 10.90 0.79
C HIS A 173 -11.46 10.87 2.28
N GLU A 174 -12.14 9.81 2.75
CA GLU A 174 -12.73 9.75 4.08
C GLU A 174 -12.77 8.32 4.66
N TRP A 175 -12.78 8.25 6.00
CA TRP A 175 -12.80 6.97 6.72
C TRP A 175 -13.99 6.10 6.38
N SER A 176 -15.16 6.65 6.12
CA SER A 176 -16.37 5.91 5.75
C SER A 176 -16.21 5.16 4.42
N TYR A 177 -15.44 5.71 3.48
CA TYR A 177 -15.06 5.05 2.24
C TYR A 177 -14.12 3.88 2.51
N TRP A 178 -13.01 4.12 3.18
CA TRP A 178 -11.98 3.12 3.44
C TRP A 178 -12.47 1.97 4.33
N GLU A 179 -13.29 2.26 5.36
CA GLU A 179 -13.87 1.22 6.21
C GLU A 179 -14.78 0.27 5.41
N ARG A 180 -15.53 0.79 4.45
CA ARG A 180 -16.40 0.00 3.57
C ARG A 180 -15.56 -0.90 2.63
N HIS A 181 -14.56 -0.34 1.96
CA HIS A 181 -13.79 -1.02 0.93
C HIS A 181 -12.60 -1.84 1.45
N LEU A 182 -12.32 -1.81 2.75
CA LEU A 182 -11.41 -2.76 3.39
C LEU A 182 -11.85 -4.22 3.15
N GLU A 183 -13.15 -4.46 3.01
CA GLU A 183 -13.70 -5.78 2.73
C GLU A 183 -13.21 -6.32 1.38
N ASP A 184 -13.17 -5.47 0.35
CA ASP A 184 -12.70 -5.81 -0.99
C ASP A 184 -11.21 -6.19 -0.97
N THR A 185 -10.40 -5.47 -0.19
CA THR A 185 -8.99 -5.82 0.05
C THR A 185 -8.84 -7.19 0.69
N LEU A 186 -9.60 -7.47 1.74
CA LEU A 186 -9.48 -8.73 2.47
C LEU A 186 -9.91 -9.95 1.63
N ARG A 187 -10.94 -9.80 0.80
CA ARG A 187 -11.34 -10.84 -0.16
C ARG A 187 -10.28 -11.02 -1.24
N PHE A 188 -9.78 -9.94 -1.82
CA PHE A 188 -8.70 -10.00 -2.81
C PHE A 188 -7.47 -10.74 -2.26
N PHE A 189 -7.08 -10.50 -1.01
CA PHE A 189 -5.99 -11.23 -0.40
C PHE A 189 -6.30 -12.72 -0.19
N ALA A 190 -7.53 -13.06 0.16
CA ALA A 190 -7.93 -14.45 0.33
C ALA A 190 -7.92 -15.26 -0.99
N GLU A 191 -8.11 -14.59 -2.13
CA GLU A 191 -8.02 -15.20 -3.46
C GLU A 191 -6.57 -15.51 -3.89
N HIS A 192 -5.59 -14.93 -3.19
CA HIS A 192 -4.17 -15.05 -3.52
C HIS A 192 -3.36 -15.77 -2.42
N LEU A 193 -4.02 -16.67 -1.67
CA LEU A 193 -3.41 -17.53 -0.65
C LEU A 193 -2.81 -18.81 -1.23
#